data_ae2322e37b025ea10976717f58729f46
#
_entry.id   ae2322e37b025ea10976717f58729f46
#
_cell.length_a   1.000
_cell.length_b   1.000
_cell.length_c   1.000
_cell.angle_alpha   90.00
_cell.angle_beta   90.00
_cell.angle_gamma   90.00
#
_symmetry.space_group_name_H-M   'P 1'
#
loop_
_entity.id
_entity.type
_entity.pdbx_description
1 polymer ?
#
loop_
_entity_poly.entity_id
_entity_poly.type
_entity_poly.pdbx_seq_one_letter_code
_entity_poly.pdbx_strand_id
1 'polypeptide(L)'
;MPDAPLIAYAHVGKSFDGGRGAGPVVALDDVSLEVAAGQFLAIVGGSGSGKTTLLRLANRLIDPDRGTITIEGKDVRSVDPVTLRRGIGYVFQSGGLFPHMSVADNIAITPKLLGAKPAETSSRADELLDLVRLDRGQYRDRLPHELSGGQRQRVSVARALAARPRIMLMDEPFGALDPLTRDALSDDYRSLHKKLGLTTIMITHDMTEAILLADRVAVMQAGRLVAQGTAAELAGNHEPYVAELMGTPRRQAGRLNQLLPGDAAA
;
A
#
# COMPACT_ATOMS: atom_id res chain seq x y z
N MET A 1 -24.45 -15.12 -4.03
CA MET A 1 -23.56 -14.68 -5.13
C MET A 1 -22.32 -14.13 -4.45
N PRO A 2 -21.10 -14.38 -4.92
CA PRO A 2 -19.95 -13.67 -4.37
C PRO A 2 -20.21 -12.17 -4.52
N ASP A 3 -19.97 -11.40 -3.45
CA ASP A 3 -20.12 -9.97 -3.48
C ASP A 3 -19.26 -9.39 -4.59
N ALA A 4 -19.80 -8.42 -5.34
CA ALA A 4 -19.05 -7.75 -6.42
C ALA A 4 -17.76 -7.14 -5.86
N PRO A 5 -16.63 -7.25 -6.60
CA PRO A 5 -15.36 -6.71 -6.13
C PRO A 5 -15.45 -5.19 -5.91
N LEU A 6 -14.82 -4.72 -4.83
CA LEU A 6 -14.78 -3.28 -4.56
C LEU A 6 -13.87 -2.55 -5.55
N ILE A 7 -12.75 -3.19 -5.93
CA ILE A 7 -11.81 -2.70 -6.93
C ILE A 7 -11.61 -3.82 -7.94
N ALA A 8 -11.75 -3.51 -9.24
CA ALA A 8 -11.46 -4.47 -10.30
C ALA A 8 -10.64 -3.82 -11.42
N TYR A 9 -9.66 -4.56 -11.89
CA TYR A 9 -8.89 -4.29 -13.10
C TYR A 9 -9.28 -5.36 -14.12
N ALA A 10 -9.70 -4.93 -15.30
CA ALA A 10 -10.10 -5.82 -16.39
C ALA A 10 -9.25 -5.55 -17.63
N HIS A 11 -8.37 -6.49 -17.98
CA HIS A 11 -7.51 -6.46 -19.16
C HIS A 11 -6.69 -5.17 -19.29
N VAL A 12 -6.13 -4.70 -18.16
CA VAL A 12 -5.43 -3.43 -18.09
C VAL A 12 -4.05 -3.51 -18.70
N GLY A 13 -3.76 -2.60 -19.62
CA GLY A 13 -2.45 -2.40 -20.22
C GLY A 13 -1.97 -0.97 -20.11
N LYS A 14 -0.65 -0.80 -19.91
CA LYS A 14 0.00 0.51 -19.83
C LYS A 14 1.41 0.44 -20.37
N SER A 15 1.73 1.39 -21.26
CA SER A 15 3.08 1.59 -21.78
C SER A 15 3.51 3.04 -21.53
N PHE A 16 4.81 3.24 -21.42
CA PHE A 16 5.42 4.55 -21.32
C PHE A 16 6.40 4.76 -22.48
N ASP A 17 6.61 6.00 -22.87
CA ASP A 17 7.66 6.33 -23.84
C ASP A 17 9.03 6.00 -23.24
N GLY A 18 9.81 5.20 -23.95
CA GLY A 18 11.17 4.78 -23.51
C GLY A 18 12.25 5.86 -23.62
N GLY A 19 11.90 7.07 -24.09
CA GLY A 19 12.84 8.17 -24.28
C GLY A 19 13.59 8.11 -25.62
N ARG A 20 14.58 9.01 -25.80
CA ARG A 20 15.29 9.22 -27.08
C ARG A 20 15.85 7.91 -27.66
N GLY A 21 15.19 7.38 -28.70
CA GLY A 21 15.65 6.24 -29.49
C GLY A 21 15.30 4.86 -28.93
N ALA A 22 14.66 4.78 -27.76
CA ALA A 22 14.11 3.54 -27.23
C ALA A 22 12.63 3.40 -27.60
N GLY A 23 12.19 2.19 -27.92
CA GLY A 23 10.77 1.89 -28.12
C GLY A 23 9.95 2.02 -26.84
N PRO A 24 8.61 1.90 -26.92
CA PRO A 24 7.75 1.99 -25.73
C PRO A 24 8.08 0.88 -24.73
N VAL A 25 8.13 1.25 -23.44
CA VAL A 25 8.33 0.31 -22.33
C VAL A 25 6.95 -0.12 -21.82
N VAL A 26 6.63 -1.41 -21.98
CA VAL A 26 5.38 -1.99 -21.47
C VAL A 26 5.50 -2.17 -19.97
N ALA A 27 4.75 -1.38 -19.20
CA ALA A 27 4.73 -1.47 -17.75
C ALA A 27 3.65 -2.43 -17.22
N LEU A 28 2.53 -2.54 -17.94
CA LEU A 28 1.47 -3.53 -17.66
C LEU A 28 0.99 -4.15 -18.97
N ASP A 29 0.89 -5.47 -18.98
CA ASP A 29 0.45 -6.26 -20.12
C ASP A 29 -0.67 -7.21 -19.71
N ASP A 30 -1.90 -6.82 -20.01
CA ASP A 30 -3.12 -7.60 -19.82
C ASP A 30 -3.38 -8.02 -18.35
N VAL A 31 -3.31 -7.09 -17.42
CA VAL A 31 -3.53 -7.37 -16.00
C VAL A 31 -5.02 -7.35 -15.68
N SER A 32 -5.52 -8.49 -15.14
CA SER A 32 -6.86 -8.61 -14.54
C SER A 32 -6.72 -9.00 -13.09
N LEU A 33 -7.34 -8.24 -12.17
CA LEU A 33 -7.20 -8.38 -10.74
C LEU A 33 -8.46 -7.88 -10.05
N GLU A 34 -8.95 -8.61 -9.04
CA GLU A 34 -10.10 -8.23 -8.24
C GLU A 34 -9.75 -8.16 -6.76
N VAL A 35 -10.30 -7.16 -6.07
CA VAL A 35 -10.15 -6.97 -4.62
C VAL A 35 -11.53 -6.82 -4.00
N ALA A 36 -11.88 -7.74 -3.12
CA ALA A 36 -13.16 -7.72 -2.42
C ALA A 36 -13.23 -6.60 -1.38
N ALA A 37 -14.44 -6.18 -1.01
CA ALA A 37 -14.62 -5.24 0.10
C ALA A 37 -14.05 -5.83 1.41
N GLY A 38 -13.33 -5.00 2.16
CA GLY A 38 -12.68 -5.42 3.41
C GLY A 38 -11.45 -6.31 3.24
N GLN A 39 -11.00 -6.59 2.02
CA GLN A 39 -9.84 -7.42 1.74
C GLN A 39 -8.54 -6.62 1.84
N PHE A 40 -7.51 -7.24 2.41
CA PHE A 40 -6.14 -6.78 2.34
C PHE A 40 -5.39 -7.58 1.27
N LEU A 41 -5.08 -6.94 0.15
CA LEU A 41 -4.27 -7.51 -0.93
C LEU A 41 -2.86 -6.94 -0.87
N ALA A 42 -1.84 -7.80 -0.79
CA ALA A 42 -0.46 -7.40 -1.06
C ALA A 42 -0.09 -7.70 -2.51
N ILE A 43 0.62 -6.79 -3.17
CA ILE A 43 1.18 -6.98 -4.50
C ILE A 43 2.69 -7.04 -4.37
N VAL A 44 3.27 -8.17 -4.77
CA VAL A 44 4.71 -8.44 -4.69
C VAL A 44 5.32 -8.70 -6.07
N GLY A 45 6.63 -8.55 -6.18
CA GLY A 45 7.36 -8.80 -7.41
C GLY A 45 8.65 -7.97 -7.49
N GLY A 46 9.51 -8.28 -8.44
CA GLY A 46 10.77 -7.58 -8.66
C GLY A 46 10.59 -6.09 -9.01
N SER A 47 11.68 -5.33 -8.93
CA SER A 47 11.68 -3.93 -9.41
C SER A 47 11.30 -3.89 -10.90
N GLY A 48 10.51 -2.88 -11.29
CA GLY A 48 10.04 -2.75 -12.67
C GLY A 48 8.92 -3.71 -13.08
N SER A 49 8.38 -4.56 -12.19
CA SER A 49 7.28 -5.49 -12.53
C SER A 49 5.91 -4.84 -12.73
N GLY A 50 5.77 -3.51 -12.59
CA GLY A 50 4.52 -2.78 -12.86
C GLY A 50 3.66 -2.46 -11.63
N LYS A 51 4.03 -2.87 -10.42
CA LYS A 51 3.24 -2.71 -9.18
C LYS A 51 2.81 -1.26 -8.91
N THR A 52 3.75 -0.33 -8.88
CA THR A 52 3.46 1.09 -8.66
C THR A 52 2.58 1.67 -9.78
N THR A 53 2.76 1.20 -11.02
CA THR A 53 1.90 1.59 -12.16
C THR A 53 0.46 1.15 -11.91
N LEU A 54 0.25 -0.10 -11.46
CA LEU A 54 -1.07 -0.63 -11.13
C LEU A 54 -1.77 0.22 -10.05
N LEU A 55 -1.03 0.58 -8.99
CA LEU A 55 -1.56 1.41 -7.91
C LEU A 55 -1.93 2.83 -8.38
N ARG A 56 -1.08 3.44 -9.22
CA ARG A 56 -1.32 4.78 -9.79
C ARG A 56 -2.52 4.83 -10.72
N LEU A 57 -2.81 3.74 -11.41
CA LEU A 57 -3.99 3.63 -12.26
C LEU A 57 -5.28 3.60 -11.44
N ALA A 58 -5.34 2.88 -10.30
CA ALA A 58 -6.52 2.85 -9.42
C ALA A 58 -6.87 4.24 -8.88
N ASN A 59 -5.85 5.03 -8.53
CA ASN A 59 -6.05 6.39 -8.03
C ASN A 59 -6.10 7.44 -9.16
N ARG A 60 -6.14 6.97 -10.43
CA ARG A 60 -6.16 7.81 -11.63
C ARG A 60 -5.10 8.91 -11.63
N LEU A 61 -3.90 8.62 -11.09
CA LEU A 61 -2.72 9.47 -11.25
C LEU A 61 -2.18 9.37 -12.68
N ILE A 62 -2.45 8.26 -13.34
CA ILE A 62 -2.25 8.01 -14.77
C ILE A 62 -3.47 7.25 -15.29
N ASP A 63 -3.76 7.35 -16.59
CA ASP A 63 -4.83 6.60 -17.24
C ASP A 63 -4.27 5.35 -17.93
N PRO A 64 -5.02 4.22 -18.00
CA PRO A 64 -4.62 3.03 -18.74
C PRO A 64 -4.69 3.29 -20.24
N ASP A 65 -3.86 2.60 -21.04
CA ASP A 65 -3.92 2.64 -22.49
C ASP A 65 -5.00 1.68 -23.02
N ARG A 66 -5.26 0.58 -22.29
CA ARG A 66 -6.33 -0.39 -22.59
C ARG A 66 -6.91 -0.96 -21.30
N GLY A 67 -8.08 -1.56 -21.41
CA GLY A 67 -8.80 -2.14 -20.29
C GLY A 67 -9.57 -1.12 -19.45
N THR A 68 -10.11 -1.59 -18.35
CA THR A 68 -10.98 -0.80 -17.47
C THR A 68 -10.62 -1.04 -16.02
N ILE A 69 -10.70 0.00 -15.20
CA ILE A 69 -10.56 -0.08 -13.75
C ILE A 69 -11.83 0.43 -13.13
N THR A 70 -12.44 -0.37 -12.27
CA THR A 70 -13.65 0.03 -11.55
C THR A 70 -13.42 0.07 -10.05
N ILE A 71 -14.01 1.06 -9.40
CA ILE A 71 -14.10 1.18 -7.95
C ILE A 71 -15.58 1.31 -7.59
N GLU A 72 -16.07 0.47 -6.70
CA GLU A 72 -17.50 0.38 -6.34
C GLU A 72 -18.39 0.22 -7.60
N GLY A 73 -17.93 -0.56 -8.59
CA GLY A 73 -18.61 -0.80 -9.85
C GLY A 73 -18.59 0.35 -10.87
N LYS A 74 -17.96 1.49 -10.55
CA LYS A 74 -17.84 2.65 -11.44
C LYS A 74 -16.47 2.70 -12.08
N ASP A 75 -16.41 2.90 -13.42
CA ASP A 75 -15.14 3.17 -14.11
C ASP A 75 -14.47 4.42 -13.51
N VAL A 76 -13.22 4.31 -13.08
CA VAL A 76 -12.48 5.44 -12.50
C VAL A 76 -12.40 6.64 -13.44
N ARG A 77 -12.48 6.44 -14.76
CA ARG A 77 -12.49 7.50 -15.77
C ARG A 77 -13.79 8.28 -15.82
N SER A 78 -14.90 7.69 -15.35
CA SER A 78 -16.22 8.34 -15.29
C SER A 78 -16.41 9.24 -14.07
N VAL A 79 -15.49 9.16 -13.08
CA VAL A 79 -15.54 9.93 -11.83
C VAL A 79 -14.58 11.11 -11.93
N ASP A 80 -14.96 12.26 -11.38
CA ASP A 80 -14.03 13.39 -11.26
C ASP A 80 -12.77 12.98 -10.46
N PRO A 81 -11.55 13.21 -11.01
CA PRO A 81 -10.31 12.74 -10.38
C PRO A 81 -10.07 13.28 -8.97
N VAL A 82 -10.52 14.51 -8.68
CA VAL A 82 -10.36 15.11 -7.35
C VAL A 82 -11.27 14.41 -6.35
N THR A 83 -12.51 14.17 -6.74
CA THR A 83 -13.50 13.44 -5.92
C THR A 83 -13.02 12.01 -5.66
N LEU A 84 -12.55 11.30 -6.68
CA LEU A 84 -11.99 9.95 -6.55
C LEU A 84 -10.84 9.91 -5.53
N ARG A 85 -9.84 10.78 -5.70
CA ARG A 85 -8.64 10.80 -4.85
C ARG A 85 -8.92 11.22 -3.41
N ARG A 86 -9.90 12.08 -3.17
CA ARG A 86 -10.32 12.46 -1.81
C ARG A 86 -10.97 11.32 -1.04
N GLY A 87 -11.57 10.34 -1.75
CA GLY A 87 -12.16 9.14 -1.16
C GLY A 87 -11.16 8.01 -0.87
N ILE A 88 -9.92 8.12 -1.35
CA ILE A 88 -8.89 7.08 -1.27
C ILE A 88 -7.74 7.58 -0.40
N GLY A 89 -7.36 6.80 0.61
CA GLY A 89 -6.11 7.01 1.35
C GLY A 89 -4.93 6.52 0.51
N TYR A 90 -3.96 7.40 0.24
CA TYR A 90 -2.78 7.04 -0.55
C TYR A 90 -1.49 7.29 0.23
N VAL A 91 -0.67 6.25 0.35
CA VAL A 91 0.66 6.30 0.96
C VAL A 91 1.72 6.18 -0.13
N PHE A 92 2.51 7.23 -0.32
CA PHE A 92 3.59 7.25 -1.31
C PHE A 92 4.87 6.62 -0.74
N GLN A 93 5.66 5.96 -1.58
CA GLN A 93 6.94 5.34 -1.22
C GLN A 93 7.91 6.33 -0.53
N SER A 94 7.96 7.58 -0.97
CA SER A 94 8.81 8.63 -0.41
C SER A 94 8.14 9.47 0.69
N GLY A 95 6.99 9.03 1.21
CA GLY A 95 6.19 9.78 2.19
C GLY A 95 5.38 10.94 1.59
N GLY A 96 5.91 11.69 0.63
CA GLY A 96 5.20 12.74 -0.13
C GLY A 96 4.55 13.82 0.73
N LEU A 97 5.16 14.21 1.87
CA LEU A 97 4.65 15.25 2.75
C LEU A 97 4.88 16.64 2.13
N PHE A 98 3.99 17.58 2.44
CA PHE A 98 4.13 18.98 2.07
C PHE A 98 5.22 19.61 2.95
N PRO A 99 6.36 20.04 2.38
CA PRO A 99 7.54 20.43 3.16
C PRO A 99 7.36 21.72 3.98
N HIS A 100 6.41 22.55 3.61
CA HIS A 100 6.09 23.82 4.26
C HIS A 100 4.95 23.75 5.28
N MET A 101 4.38 22.56 5.49
CA MET A 101 3.32 22.29 6.44
C MET A 101 3.85 21.51 7.64
N SER A 102 3.32 21.80 8.83
CA SER A 102 3.61 21.01 10.02
C SER A 102 3.11 19.55 9.85
N VAL A 103 3.53 18.67 10.73
CA VAL A 103 3.04 17.28 10.78
C VAL A 103 1.52 17.27 10.95
N ALA A 104 0.97 18.05 11.89
CA ALA A 104 -0.48 18.13 12.09
C ALA A 104 -1.21 18.65 10.85
N ASP A 105 -0.67 19.68 10.17
CA ASP A 105 -1.26 20.22 8.96
C ASP A 105 -1.21 19.22 7.79
N ASN A 106 -0.10 18.48 7.65
CA ASN A 106 0.00 17.39 6.68
C ASN A 106 -1.08 16.34 6.92
N ILE A 107 -1.30 15.90 8.16
CA ILE A 107 -2.34 14.93 8.50
C ILE A 107 -3.74 15.51 8.22
N ALA A 108 -3.97 16.76 8.60
CA ALA A 108 -5.27 17.41 8.51
C ALA A 108 -5.68 17.85 7.08
N ILE A 109 -4.77 17.82 6.09
CA ILE A 109 -5.04 18.44 4.78
C ILE A 109 -6.26 17.86 4.06
N THR A 110 -6.40 16.55 4.00
CA THR A 110 -7.53 15.92 3.30
C THR A 110 -8.85 16.20 4.01
N PRO A 111 -9.00 16.02 5.33
CA PRO A 111 -10.22 16.45 6.05
C PRO A 111 -10.55 17.94 5.85
N LYS A 112 -9.56 18.84 5.87
CA LYS A 112 -9.77 20.27 5.58
C LYS A 112 -10.35 20.50 4.18
N LEU A 113 -9.82 19.80 3.16
CA LEU A 113 -10.32 19.87 1.79
C LEU A 113 -11.74 19.30 1.64
N LEU A 114 -12.17 18.43 2.55
CA LEU A 114 -13.53 17.89 2.64
C LEU A 114 -14.47 18.76 3.47
N GLY A 115 -14.01 19.91 4.01
CA GLY A 115 -14.82 20.85 4.76
C GLY A 115 -14.97 20.55 6.25
N ALA A 116 -14.12 19.65 6.81
CA ALA A 116 -14.13 19.37 8.24
C ALA A 116 -13.69 20.61 9.05
N LYS A 117 -14.30 20.78 10.24
CA LYS A 117 -14.03 21.92 11.13
C LYS A 117 -12.61 21.85 11.73
N PRO A 118 -11.99 23.01 12.03
CA PRO A 118 -10.64 23.04 12.59
C PRO A 118 -10.46 22.20 13.87
N ALA A 119 -11.42 22.23 14.78
CA ALA A 119 -11.37 21.43 16.02
C ALA A 119 -11.38 19.92 15.73
N GLU A 120 -12.17 19.46 14.76
CA GLU A 120 -12.28 18.05 14.37
C GLU A 120 -10.97 17.60 13.70
N THR A 121 -10.40 18.41 12.81
CA THR A 121 -9.15 18.09 12.12
C THR A 121 -7.97 18.06 13.10
N SER A 122 -7.95 18.95 14.09
CA SER A 122 -6.94 18.98 15.14
C SER A 122 -6.99 17.72 16.01
N SER A 123 -8.16 17.37 16.54
CA SER A 123 -8.34 16.15 17.34
C SER A 123 -8.00 14.88 16.55
N ARG A 124 -8.38 14.85 15.25
CA ARG A 124 -8.07 13.70 14.38
C ARG A 124 -6.58 13.58 14.12
N ALA A 125 -5.86 14.68 13.98
CA ALA A 125 -4.40 14.66 13.81
C ALA A 125 -3.71 14.08 15.06
N ASP A 126 -4.19 14.45 16.26
CA ASP A 126 -3.65 13.93 17.51
C ASP A 126 -3.91 12.43 17.69
N GLU A 127 -5.14 11.97 17.41
CA GLU A 127 -5.50 10.54 17.41
C GLU A 127 -4.60 9.74 16.47
N LEU A 128 -4.31 10.26 15.28
CA LEU A 128 -3.51 9.58 14.28
C LEU A 128 -2.02 9.61 14.59
N LEU A 129 -1.51 10.64 15.25
CA LEU A 129 -0.15 10.66 15.76
C LEU A 129 0.08 9.56 16.79
N ASP A 130 -0.86 9.40 17.74
CA ASP A 130 -0.81 8.32 18.72
C ASP A 130 -0.86 6.94 18.04
N LEU A 131 -1.72 6.77 17.02
CA LEU A 131 -1.82 5.53 16.25
C LEU A 131 -0.51 5.14 15.58
N VAL A 132 0.20 6.12 14.98
CA VAL A 132 1.49 5.86 14.32
C VAL A 132 2.68 5.97 15.27
N ARG A 133 2.44 5.96 16.58
CA ARG A 133 3.46 5.96 17.65
C ARG A 133 4.43 7.15 17.55
N LEU A 134 3.89 8.32 17.24
CA LEU A 134 4.59 9.59 17.28
C LEU A 134 3.99 10.45 18.41
N ASP A 135 4.82 10.76 19.41
CA ASP A 135 4.40 11.64 20.51
C ASP A 135 3.94 12.99 19.98
N ARG A 136 2.65 13.30 20.21
CA ARG A 136 2.04 14.53 19.70
C ARG A 136 2.66 15.80 20.29
N GLY A 137 3.11 15.77 21.54
CA GLY A 137 3.79 16.90 22.17
C GLY A 137 5.13 17.23 21.53
N GLN A 138 5.79 16.23 20.98
CA GLN A 138 7.10 16.37 20.34
C GLN A 138 7.02 16.59 18.83
N TYR A 139 6.08 15.94 18.11
CA TYR A 139 6.12 15.87 16.65
C TYR A 139 5.06 16.70 15.95
N ARG A 140 3.98 17.09 16.63
CA ARG A 140 2.82 17.75 16.05
C ARG A 140 3.16 18.95 15.17
N ASP A 141 4.02 19.83 15.68
CA ASP A 141 4.34 21.12 15.07
C ASP A 141 5.64 21.11 14.25
N ARG A 142 6.32 19.95 14.18
CA ARG A 142 7.54 19.82 13.37
C ARG A 142 7.25 19.88 11.88
N LEU A 143 8.24 20.31 11.12
CA LEU A 143 8.24 20.27 9.67
C LEU A 143 8.85 18.96 9.16
N PRO A 144 8.48 18.48 7.94
CA PRO A 144 8.97 17.23 7.39
C PRO A 144 10.50 17.08 7.34
N HIS A 145 11.24 18.14 7.16
CA HIS A 145 12.72 18.11 7.15
C HIS A 145 13.35 17.83 8.52
N GLU A 146 12.60 18.02 9.61
CA GLU A 146 13.03 17.75 10.99
C GLU A 146 12.76 16.29 11.40
N LEU A 147 12.19 15.48 10.49
CA LEU A 147 11.83 14.10 10.73
C LEU A 147 12.82 13.13 10.07
N SER A 148 13.05 11.98 10.70
CA SER A 148 13.73 10.86 10.05
C SER A 148 12.87 10.30 8.90
N GLY A 149 13.47 9.48 8.01
CA GLY A 149 12.74 8.81 6.92
C GLY A 149 11.55 7.99 7.43
N GLY A 150 11.74 7.20 8.48
CA GLY A 150 10.69 6.40 9.09
C GLY A 150 9.60 7.24 9.76
N GLN A 151 9.94 8.38 10.39
CA GLN A 151 8.96 9.30 10.96
C GLN A 151 8.11 9.94 9.85
N ARG A 152 8.71 10.37 8.74
CA ARG A 152 7.96 10.87 7.56
C ARG A 152 7.01 9.82 7.02
N GLN A 153 7.44 8.56 6.95
CA GLN A 153 6.59 7.47 6.47
C GLN A 153 5.38 7.24 7.39
N ARG A 154 5.57 7.25 8.72
CA ARG A 154 4.48 7.16 9.70
C ARG A 154 3.48 8.31 9.58
N VAL A 155 3.95 9.53 9.40
CA VAL A 155 3.08 10.70 9.13
C VAL A 155 2.31 10.54 7.82
N SER A 156 2.91 9.96 6.79
CA SER A 156 2.23 9.67 5.52
C SER A 156 1.08 8.67 5.68
N VAL A 157 1.28 7.62 6.49
CA VAL A 157 0.21 6.66 6.85
C VAL A 157 -0.92 7.37 7.62
N ALA A 158 -0.58 8.17 8.63
CA ALA A 158 -1.54 8.97 9.39
C ALA A 158 -2.37 9.89 8.47
N ARG A 159 -1.70 10.62 7.56
CA ARG A 159 -2.37 11.50 6.58
C ARG A 159 -3.35 10.73 5.70
N ALA A 160 -2.96 9.56 5.21
CA ALA A 160 -3.80 8.73 4.35
C ALA A 160 -5.08 8.25 5.06
N LEU A 161 -4.99 7.99 6.37
CA LEU A 161 -6.12 7.58 7.23
C LEU A 161 -7.01 8.74 7.70
N ALA A 162 -6.56 9.99 7.54
CA ALA A 162 -7.20 11.15 8.19
C ALA A 162 -8.65 11.38 7.73
N ALA A 163 -8.93 11.20 6.45
CA ALA A 163 -10.27 11.36 5.87
C ALA A 163 -11.20 10.15 6.10
N ARG A 164 -10.78 9.15 6.88
CA ARG A 164 -11.51 7.88 7.10
C ARG A 164 -11.91 7.19 5.80
N PRO A 165 -10.95 6.97 4.88
CA PRO A 165 -11.24 6.34 3.59
C PRO A 165 -11.73 4.90 3.77
N ARG A 166 -12.47 4.38 2.80
CA ARG A 166 -12.80 2.95 2.70
C ARG A 166 -11.71 2.14 1.99
N ILE A 167 -10.91 2.82 1.17
CA ILE A 167 -9.86 2.22 0.34
C ILE A 167 -8.52 2.83 0.72
N MET A 168 -7.53 1.98 0.93
CA MET A 168 -6.13 2.35 1.15
C MET A 168 -5.25 1.80 0.03
N LEU A 169 -4.50 2.67 -0.61
CA LEU A 169 -3.48 2.32 -1.59
C LEU A 169 -2.11 2.69 -1.03
N MET A 170 -1.22 1.73 -0.87
CA MET A 170 0.04 1.90 -0.15
C MET A 170 1.22 1.41 -0.99
N ASP A 171 2.15 2.30 -1.29
CA ASP A 171 3.37 1.99 -2.05
C ASP A 171 4.55 1.88 -1.08
N GLU A 172 4.98 0.67 -0.73
CA GLU A 172 6.04 0.34 0.23
C GLU A 172 5.94 1.11 1.57
N PRO A 173 4.79 1.02 2.27
CA PRO A 173 4.48 1.90 3.41
C PRO A 173 5.42 1.73 4.61
N PHE A 174 6.09 0.61 4.73
CA PHE A 174 6.93 0.28 5.89
C PHE A 174 8.42 0.12 5.54
N GLY A 175 8.80 0.27 4.26
CA GLY A 175 10.15 0.02 3.77
C GLY A 175 11.26 0.89 4.40
N ALA A 176 10.94 2.11 4.82
CA ALA A 176 11.90 3.04 5.44
C ALA A 176 11.99 2.94 6.98
N LEU A 177 11.28 1.97 7.60
CA LEU A 177 11.25 1.79 9.05
C LEU A 177 12.36 0.85 9.52
N ASP A 178 12.85 1.08 10.74
CA ASP A 178 13.64 0.08 11.47
C ASP A 178 12.78 -1.16 11.78
N PRO A 179 13.39 -2.34 12.01
CA PRO A 179 12.64 -3.59 12.16
C PRO A 179 11.59 -3.57 13.27
N LEU A 180 11.93 -3.05 14.47
CA LEU A 180 11.00 -3.03 15.61
C LEU A 180 9.81 -2.11 15.37
N THR A 181 10.06 -0.93 14.81
CA THR A 181 8.99 0.01 14.45
C THR A 181 8.13 -0.55 13.32
N ARG A 182 8.73 -1.24 12.34
CA ARG A 182 8.02 -1.88 11.23
C ARG A 182 7.03 -2.91 11.73
N ASP A 183 7.49 -3.89 12.53
CA ASP A 183 6.64 -4.94 13.07
C ASP A 183 5.46 -4.36 13.86
N ALA A 184 5.76 -3.45 14.79
CA ALA A 184 4.76 -2.85 15.63
C ALA A 184 3.71 -2.03 14.84
N LEU A 185 4.14 -1.23 13.85
CA LEU A 185 3.22 -0.43 13.04
C LEU A 185 2.42 -1.28 12.05
N SER A 186 3.02 -2.35 11.54
CA SER A 186 2.35 -3.33 10.67
C SER A 186 1.19 -4.00 11.40
N ASP A 187 1.41 -4.45 12.63
CA ASP A 187 0.40 -5.07 13.48
C ASP A 187 -0.72 -4.09 13.85
N ASP A 188 -0.35 -2.86 14.23
CA ASP A 188 -1.31 -1.79 14.53
C ASP A 188 -2.17 -1.49 13.30
N TYR A 189 -1.54 -1.38 12.12
CA TYR A 189 -2.27 -1.15 10.88
C TYR A 189 -3.18 -2.34 10.52
N ARG A 190 -2.73 -3.59 10.67
CA ARG A 190 -3.55 -4.78 10.42
C ARG A 190 -4.76 -4.84 11.34
N SER A 191 -4.59 -4.49 12.62
CA SER A 191 -5.68 -4.41 13.59
C SER A 191 -6.68 -3.33 13.22
N LEU A 192 -6.19 -2.15 12.82
CA LEU A 192 -7.02 -1.03 12.36
C LEU A 192 -7.78 -1.37 11.08
N HIS A 193 -7.12 -2.00 10.10
CA HIS A 193 -7.71 -2.46 8.85
C HIS A 193 -8.94 -3.34 9.12
N LYS A 194 -8.80 -4.34 10.00
CA LYS A 194 -9.91 -5.22 10.41
C LYS A 194 -11.01 -4.45 11.12
N LYS A 195 -10.63 -3.60 12.09
CA LYS A 195 -11.59 -2.83 12.91
C LYS A 195 -12.44 -1.88 12.08
N LEU A 196 -11.85 -1.25 11.05
CA LEU A 196 -12.52 -0.26 10.19
C LEU A 196 -13.12 -0.88 8.92
N GLY A 197 -12.89 -2.16 8.65
CA GLY A 197 -13.33 -2.82 7.42
C GLY A 197 -12.71 -2.19 6.16
N LEU A 198 -11.45 -1.78 6.24
CA LEU A 198 -10.75 -1.14 5.11
C LEU A 198 -10.54 -2.15 3.98
N THR A 199 -10.53 -1.67 2.74
CA THR A 199 -10.01 -2.40 1.59
C THR A 199 -8.64 -1.86 1.28
N THR A 200 -7.59 -2.70 1.35
CA THR A 200 -6.21 -2.25 1.20
C THR A 200 -5.54 -2.95 0.02
N ILE A 201 -4.89 -2.18 -0.85
CA ILE A 201 -3.86 -2.69 -1.77
C ILE A 201 -2.52 -2.14 -1.29
N MET A 202 -1.60 -3.02 -0.95
CA MET A 202 -0.25 -2.68 -0.51
C MET A 202 0.78 -3.27 -1.46
N ILE A 203 1.69 -2.43 -1.92
CA ILE A 203 2.89 -2.89 -2.64
C ILE A 203 4.00 -3.09 -1.62
N THR A 204 4.66 -4.23 -1.70
CA THR A 204 5.88 -4.49 -0.96
C THR A 204 6.83 -5.37 -1.79
N HIS A 205 8.12 -5.28 -1.51
CA HIS A 205 9.13 -6.21 -2.03
C HIS A 205 9.47 -7.31 -1.02
N ASP A 206 8.93 -7.22 0.20
CA ASP A 206 9.14 -8.19 1.28
C ASP A 206 7.98 -9.21 1.31
N MET A 207 8.30 -10.48 0.96
CA MET A 207 7.32 -11.56 0.97
C MET A 207 6.86 -11.90 2.39
N THR A 208 7.71 -11.74 3.40
CA THR A 208 7.35 -11.97 4.81
C THR A 208 6.27 -10.99 5.23
N GLU A 209 6.47 -9.70 4.92
CA GLU A 209 5.49 -8.65 5.17
C GLU A 209 4.14 -8.96 4.46
N ALA A 210 4.20 -9.35 3.18
CA ALA A 210 3.01 -9.70 2.42
C ALA A 210 2.23 -10.86 3.05
N ILE A 211 2.92 -11.92 3.49
CA ILE A 211 2.31 -13.11 4.11
C ILE A 211 1.70 -12.79 5.47
N LEU A 212 2.37 -11.95 6.28
CA LEU A 212 1.91 -11.63 7.64
C LEU A 212 0.71 -10.67 7.64
N LEU A 213 0.64 -9.76 6.69
CA LEU A 213 -0.37 -8.69 6.69
C LEU A 213 -1.57 -8.96 5.80
N ALA A 214 -1.39 -9.58 4.64
CA ALA A 214 -2.43 -9.65 3.63
C ALA A 214 -3.30 -10.90 3.76
N ASP A 215 -4.57 -10.77 3.35
CA ASP A 215 -5.48 -11.90 3.18
C ASP A 215 -5.16 -12.69 1.91
N ARG A 216 -4.73 -11.97 0.86
CA ARG A 216 -4.28 -12.56 -0.41
C ARG A 216 -3.06 -11.81 -0.92
N VAL A 217 -2.24 -12.50 -1.68
CA VAL A 217 -1.05 -11.95 -2.32
C VAL A 217 -1.17 -12.11 -3.83
N ALA A 218 -0.89 -11.05 -4.57
CA ALA A 218 -0.78 -11.04 -6.02
C ALA A 218 0.71 -10.93 -6.41
N VAL A 219 1.19 -11.83 -7.24
CA VAL A 219 2.58 -11.87 -7.70
C VAL A 219 2.67 -11.31 -9.10
N MET A 220 3.45 -10.25 -9.27
CA MET A 220 3.68 -9.61 -10.57
C MET A 220 5.10 -9.84 -11.08
N GLN A 221 5.21 -10.15 -12.37
CA GLN A 221 6.49 -10.28 -13.09
C GLN A 221 6.36 -9.68 -14.49
N ALA A 222 7.33 -8.86 -14.88
CA ALA A 222 7.40 -8.27 -16.24
C ALA A 222 6.07 -7.67 -16.76
N GLY A 223 5.37 -6.92 -15.92
CA GLY A 223 4.11 -6.26 -16.26
C GLY A 223 2.87 -7.16 -16.23
N ARG A 224 2.98 -8.43 -15.85
CA ARG A 224 1.89 -9.40 -15.82
C ARG A 224 1.60 -9.90 -14.41
N LEU A 225 0.35 -10.24 -14.15
CA LEU A 225 -0.05 -10.99 -12.96
C LEU A 225 0.23 -12.48 -13.21
N VAL A 226 1.19 -13.07 -12.48
CA VAL A 226 1.58 -14.48 -12.66
C VAL A 226 0.87 -15.42 -11.71
N ALA A 227 0.47 -14.95 -10.53
CA ALA A 227 -0.34 -15.72 -9.58
C ALA A 227 -1.05 -14.78 -8.60
N GLN A 228 -2.17 -15.26 -8.05
CA GLN A 228 -2.88 -14.62 -6.95
C GLN A 228 -3.52 -15.68 -6.05
N GLY A 229 -3.34 -15.55 -4.74
CA GLY A 229 -3.90 -16.50 -3.79
C GLY A 229 -3.66 -16.11 -2.34
N THR A 230 -4.18 -16.91 -1.42
CA THR A 230 -3.74 -16.90 -0.03
C THR A 230 -2.29 -17.36 0.07
N ALA A 231 -1.63 -17.09 1.19
CA ALA A 231 -0.27 -17.59 1.42
C ALA A 231 -0.17 -19.12 1.28
N ALA A 232 -1.21 -19.86 1.72
CA ALA A 232 -1.26 -21.31 1.60
C ALA A 232 -1.40 -21.80 0.15
N GLU A 233 -2.26 -21.16 -0.65
CA GLU A 233 -2.43 -21.45 -2.08
C GLU A 233 -1.13 -21.18 -2.86
N LEU A 234 -0.47 -20.06 -2.59
CA LEU A 234 0.78 -19.69 -3.27
C LEU A 234 1.96 -20.58 -2.83
N ALA A 235 1.97 -21.09 -1.61
CA ALA A 235 2.99 -22.00 -1.14
C ALA A 235 2.99 -23.36 -1.89
N GLY A 236 1.85 -23.76 -2.46
CA GLY A 236 1.70 -24.93 -3.34
C GLY A 236 1.81 -24.61 -4.84
N ASN A 237 2.09 -23.38 -5.23
CA ASN A 237 2.16 -22.98 -6.63
C ASN A 237 3.46 -23.47 -7.27
N HIS A 238 3.36 -24.06 -8.47
CA HIS A 238 4.49 -24.63 -9.23
C HIS A 238 5.13 -23.66 -10.23
N GLU A 239 4.59 -22.45 -10.38
CA GLU A 239 5.22 -21.43 -11.20
C GLU A 239 6.59 -21.07 -10.58
N PRO A 240 7.72 -21.17 -11.34
CA PRO A 240 9.06 -21.07 -10.75
C PRO A 240 9.31 -19.77 -9.98
N TYR A 241 8.86 -18.65 -10.51
CA TYR A 241 9.05 -17.36 -9.85
C TYR A 241 8.24 -17.23 -8.55
N VAL A 242 7.02 -17.76 -8.53
CA VAL A 242 6.18 -17.78 -7.32
C VAL A 242 6.81 -18.69 -6.26
N ALA A 243 7.24 -19.88 -6.66
CA ALA A 243 7.89 -20.84 -5.76
C ALA A 243 9.18 -20.27 -5.16
N GLU A 244 9.98 -19.55 -5.95
CA GLU A 244 11.20 -18.87 -5.48
C GLU A 244 10.89 -17.79 -4.44
N LEU A 245 9.92 -16.90 -4.72
CA LEU A 245 9.49 -15.86 -3.81
C LEU A 245 8.94 -16.43 -2.51
N MET A 246 8.03 -17.40 -2.58
CA MET A 246 7.43 -18.07 -1.41
C MET A 246 8.45 -18.87 -0.59
N GLY A 247 9.48 -19.40 -1.23
CA GLY A 247 10.56 -20.11 -0.57
C GLY A 247 11.51 -19.21 0.24
N THR A 248 11.58 -17.93 -0.08
CA THR A 248 12.56 -17.00 0.52
C THR A 248 12.39 -16.83 2.03
N PRO A 249 11.19 -16.54 2.59
CA PRO A 249 11.01 -16.45 4.05
C PRO A 249 11.38 -17.75 4.78
N ARG A 250 11.02 -18.91 4.22
CA ARG A 250 11.37 -20.22 4.82
C ARG A 250 12.87 -20.47 4.85
N ARG A 251 13.58 -20.16 3.75
CA ARG A 251 15.06 -20.28 3.72
C ARG A 251 15.73 -19.34 4.71
N GLN A 252 15.23 -18.10 4.83
CA GLN A 252 15.75 -17.14 5.80
C GLN A 252 15.53 -17.62 7.24
N ALA A 253 14.31 -18.06 7.59
CA ALA A 253 14.00 -18.61 8.90
C ALA A 253 14.86 -19.84 9.23
N GLY A 254 15.04 -20.77 8.29
CA GLY A 254 15.91 -21.94 8.47
C GLY A 254 17.37 -21.56 8.75
N ARG A 255 17.90 -20.56 8.04
CA ARG A 255 19.26 -20.05 8.29
C ARG A 255 19.38 -19.36 9.64
N LEU A 256 18.38 -18.56 10.03
CA LEU A 256 18.36 -17.90 11.34
C LEU A 256 18.34 -18.93 12.46
N ASN A 257 17.52 -19.99 12.36
CA ASN A 257 17.48 -21.07 13.38
C ASN A 257 18.80 -21.83 13.50
N GLN A 258 19.60 -21.89 12.42
CA GLN A 258 20.96 -22.50 12.49
C GLN A 258 21.98 -21.57 13.15
N LEU A 259 21.85 -20.25 12.92
CA LEU A 259 22.81 -19.26 13.42
C LEU A 259 22.47 -18.75 14.83
N LEU A 260 21.20 -18.74 15.17
CA LEU A 260 20.67 -18.35 16.47
C LEU A 260 19.96 -19.58 17.07
N PRO A 261 20.69 -20.55 17.63
CA PRO A 261 20.05 -21.69 18.27
C PRO A 261 19.16 -21.12 19.37
N GLY A 262 17.84 -21.39 19.24
CA GLY A 262 16.85 -20.90 20.19
C GLY A 262 17.23 -21.39 21.59
N ASP A 263 16.97 -20.55 22.59
CA ASP A 263 16.93 -21.01 23.97
C ASP A 263 15.98 -22.21 24.03
N ALA A 264 16.54 -23.40 24.16
CA ALA A 264 15.76 -24.59 24.43
C ALA A 264 15.04 -24.31 25.75
N ALA A 265 13.75 -24.08 25.67
CA ALA A 265 12.76 -24.09 26.74
C ALA A 265 13.29 -23.87 28.16
N ALA A 266 13.12 -22.66 28.69
CA ALA A 266 12.99 -22.47 30.13
C ALA A 266 11.49 -22.46 30.47
#